data_ad8363f643e137a0c1d727051e6de891
#
_entry.id   ad8363f643e137a0c1d727051e6de891
#
_cell.length_a   1.000
_cell.length_b   1.000
_cell.length_c   1.000
_cell.angle_alpha   90.00
_cell.angle_beta   90.00
_cell.angle_gamma   90.00
#
_symmetry.space_group_name_H-M   'P 1'
#
loop_
_entity.id
_entity.type
_entity.pdbx_description
1 polymer ?
#
loop_
_entity_poly.entity_id
_entity_poly.type
_entity_poly.pdbx_seq_one_letter_code
_entity_poly.pdbx_strand_id
1 'polypeptide(L)'
;MVDEVGAASPFALNVHSPPDADVLARGRRLAVAYTAGLAIAGAASWLRVAFSGTLRIDTARWPFVVCSLLLGAGLAIASVCSWKLVEAAAGIPPKILLRWAVPGHLVMALTAPITSSDFYQFIAYGLLDATGKNPLAYGPSALGTTPLLDLLSAHWLSQPSVYGPVILLLFRGAAWTGGLLGAPLWGTGVILKLLMVGFTLLALRLAMKMLESQRSEAAFVLLAFSPLIAWELSGQGHSDSVLLLALICFVWAAVEEREWLATLAIATSTLGKLTLAPILALYLLFLLRRRPLKAIACGAGTAALAALLMLPYLKGFPGFGPFLSAVRGTRSHSLGDLLAIALSPLGQAAQETAVRGTFFLCIGVSAVVFVAVAWRARSVQQMLFGCLVFMLAWDMTVPLFQSWYIAWLFPLALGLPDRRWLRLVAIYGICSVLQWTLQADPLSTVVIDAWVVWQAVKLVRTEAAGPAIRAA
;
A
#
# COMPACT_ATOMS: atom_id res chain seq x y z
N MET A 1 -31.61 -19.25 -45.61
CA MET A 1 -31.35 -17.83 -45.44
C MET A 1 -31.36 -17.59 -43.94
N VAL A 2 -30.17 -17.57 -43.36
CA VAL A 2 -29.96 -17.28 -41.95
C VAL A 2 -29.27 -15.92 -41.93
N ASP A 3 -30.00 -14.92 -41.42
CA ASP A 3 -29.50 -13.55 -41.29
C ASP A 3 -28.31 -13.51 -40.31
N GLU A 4 -27.14 -13.24 -40.78
CA GLU A 4 -26.00 -12.84 -40.01
C GLU A 4 -26.26 -11.45 -39.40
N VAL A 5 -26.73 -11.42 -38.16
CA VAL A 5 -26.70 -10.20 -37.35
C VAL A 5 -25.25 -9.95 -36.99
N GLY A 6 -24.63 -9.05 -37.74
CA GLY A 6 -23.28 -8.56 -37.47
C GLY A 6 -23.18 -7.99 -36.07
N ALA A 7 -22.52 -8.71 -35.18
CA ALA A 7 -22.13 -8.22 -33.85
C ALA A 7 -21.18 -7.05 -34.04
N ALA A 8 -21.69 -5.84 -33.87
CA ALA A 8 -20.87 -4.63 -33.84
C ALA A 8 -19.80 -4.79 -32.76
N SER A 9 -18.54 -4.73 -33.19
CA SER A 9 -17.38 -4.75 -32.29
C SER A 9 -17.54 -3.70 -31.19
N PRO A 10 -17.45 -4.06 -29.88
CA PRO A 10 -17.53 -3.10 -28.79
C PRO A 10 -16.35 -2.14 -28.73
N PHE A 11 -15.42 -2.21 -29.68
CA PHE A 11 -14.22 -1.37 -29.81
C PHE A 11 -14.28 -0.33 -30.93
N ALA A 12 -15.47 0.19 -31.25
CA ALA A 12 -15.53 1.38 -32.09
C ALA A 12 -14.79 2.52 -31.38
N LEU A 13 -13.60 2.86 -31.85
CA LEU A 13 -12.81 4.01 -31.46
C LEU A 13 -13.63 5.28 -31.73
N ASN A 14 -14.41 5.72 -30.75
CA ASN A 14 -14.98 7.05 -30.77
C ASN A 14 -13.81 8.05 -30.71
N VAL A 15 -13.55 8.71 -31.83
CA VAL A 15 -12.62 9.84 -31.95
C VAL A 15 -13.07 10.87 -30.92
N HIS A 16 -12.30 11.02 -29.85
CA HIS A 16 -12.55 12.05 -28.85
C HIS A 16 -12.34 13.41 -29.51
N SER A 17 -13.31 14.31 -29.37
CA SER A 17 -13.03 15.72 -29.55
C SER A 17 -11.82 16.08 -28.68
N PRO A 18 -10.86 16.86 -29.18
CA PRO A 18 -9.73 17.28 -28.36
C PRO A 18 -10.26 17.95 -27.09
N PRO A 19 -9.65 17.64 -25.92
CA PRO A 19 -10.10 18.24 -24.68
C PRO A 19 -10.01 19.77 -24.77
N ASP A 20 -10.97 20.45 -24.12
CA ASP A 20 -11.01 21.91 -24.06
C ASP A 20 -9.67 22.45 -23.51
N ALA A 21 -9.12 23.46 -24.17
CA ALA A 21 -7.85 24.09 -23.80
C ALA A 21 -7.87 24.64 -22.37
N ASP A 22 -9.01 25.19 -21.92
CA ASP A 22 -9.19 25.72 -20.56
C ASP A 22 -9.20 24.59 -19.51
N VAL A 23 -9.83 23.46 -19.82
CA VAL A 23 -9.82 22.26 -18.96
C VAL A 23 -8.39 21.74 -18.82
N LEU A 24 -7.63 21.63 -19.91
CA LEU A 24 -6.23 21.23 -19.87
C LEU A 24 -5.35 22.20 -19.08
N ALA A 25 -5.53 23.52 -19.30
CA ALA A 25 -4.77 24.56 -18.60
C ALA A 25 -5.06 24.54 -17.09
N ARG A 26 -6.33 24.39 -16.70
CA ARG A 26 -6.73 24.24 -15.28
C ARG A 26 -6.16 22.98 -14.66
N GLY A 27 -6.32 21.83 -15.31
CA GLY A 27 -5.78 20.56 -14.84
C GLY A 27 -4.26 20.58 -14.66
N ARG A 28 -3.54 21.16 -15.63
CA ARG A 28 -2.08 21.32 -15.56
C ARG A 28 -1.66 22.22 -14.38
N ARG A 29 -2.34 23.33 -14.13
CA ARG A 29 -2.05 24.19 -12.96
C ARG A 29 -2.22 23.43 -11.65
N LEU A 30 -3.26 22.62 -11.50
CA LEU A 30 -3.51 21.81 -10.32
C LEU A 30 -2.41 20.73 -10.15
N ALA A 31 -1.99 20.08 -11.23
CA ALA A 31 -0.91 19.08 -11.20
C ALA A 31 0.45 19.71 -10.83
N VAL A 32 0.74 20.92 -11.31
CA VAL A 32 1.95 21.68 -10.91
C VAL A 32 1.88 22.05 -9.43
N ALA A 33 0.74 22.56 -8.95
CA ALA A 33 0.54 22.89 -7.54
C ALA A 33 0.62 21.64 -6.62
N TYR A 34 0.11 20.51 -7.07
CA TYR A 34 0.28 19.21 -6.41
C TYR A 34 1.77 18.86 -6.25
N THR A 35 2.52 18.93 -7.35
CA THR A 35 3.98 18.64 -7.35
C THR A 35 4.74 19.62 -6.46
N ALA A 36 4.37 20.90 -6.45
CA ALA A 36 4.96 21.90 -5.56
C ALA A 36 4.66 21.59 -4.08
N GLY A 37 3.44 21.17 -3.74
CA GLY A 37 3.12 20.70 -2.39
C GLY A 37 3.99 19.52 -1.96
N LEU A 38 4.18 18.53 -2.82
CA LEU A 38 5.09 17.41 -2.56
C LEU A 38 6.55 17.88 -2.43
N ALA A 39 7.01 18.85 -3.23
CA ALA A 39 8.35 19.40 -3.12
C ALA A 39 8.58 20.11 -1.77
N ILE A 40 7.58 20.85 -1.28
CA ILE A 40 7.61 21.45 0.07
C ILE A 40 7.75 20.36 1.14
N ALA A 41 6.95 19.30 1.05
CA ALA A 41 7.03 18.16 1.97
C ALA A 41 8.41 17.49 1.91
N GLY A 42 8.95 17.28 0.70
CA GLY A 42 10.28 16.72 0.48
C GLY A 42 11.40 17.58 1.07
N ALA A 43 11.35 18.89 0.85
CA ALA A 43 12.32 19.81 1.45
C ALA A 43 12.24 19.81 2.98
N ALA A 44 11.04 19.80 3.55
CA ALA A 44 10.83 19.72 4.99
C ALA A 44 11.41 18.41 5.58
N SER A 45 11.38 17.30 4.84
CA SER A 45 12.02 16.05 5.28
C SER A 45 13.53 16.18 5.44
N TRP A 46 14.20 16.82 4.50
CA TRP A 46 15.64 17.09 4.58
C TRP A 46 16.00 18.12 5.65
N LEU A 47 15.20 19.18 5.82
CA LEU A 47 15.37 20.13 6.90
C LEU A 47 15.28 19.44 8.27
N ARG A 48 14.34 18.51 8.41
CA ARG A 48 14.21 17.72 9.63
C ARG A 48 15.48 16.90 9.92
N VAL A 49 16.06 16.24 8.93
CA VAL A 49 17.31 15.50 9.06
C VAL A 49 18.45 16.44 9.43
N ALA A 50 18.56 17.60 8.75
CA ALA A 50 19.62 18.58 8.98
C ALA A 50 19.59 19.15 10.41
N PHE A 51 18.39 19.42 10.96
CA PHE A 51 18.24 19.99 12.31
C PHE A 51 18.34 18.97 13.44
N SER A 52 17.93 17.72 13.20
CA SER A 52 17.96 16.68 14.24
C SER A 52 19.31 15.99 14.34
N GLY A 53 20.14 16.08 13.31
CA GLY A 53 21.40 15.32 13.21
C GLY A 53 21.21 13.80 13.23
N THR A 54 19.99 13.36 13.46
CA THR A 54 19.57 11.95 13.48
C THR A 54 18.19 11.84 12.84
N LEU A 55 17.87 10.67 12.30
CA LEU A 55 16.52 10.37 11.83
C LEU A 55 15.57 10.05 13.00
N ARG A 56 16.09 10.04 14.23
CA ARG A 56 15.28 9.81 15.43
C ARG A 56 14.42 11.04 15.74
N ILE A 57 13.20 10.76 16.12
CA ILE A 57 12.18 11.74 16.45
C ILE A 57 12.47 12.29 17.86
N ASP A 58 13.04 13.48 17.92
CA ASP A 58 13.07 14.28 19.16
C ASP A 58 11.96 15.33 19.06
N THR A 59 10.80 15.01 19.61
CA THR A 59 9.58 15.83 19.54
C THR A 59 9.64 17.10 20.38
N ALA A 60 10.65 17.22 21.27
CA ALA A 60 10.72 18.32 22.23
C ALA A 60 11.33 19.62 21.66
N ARG A 61 11.86 19.60 20.45
CA ARG A 61 12.57 20.76 19.89
C ARG A 61 11.71 21.50 18.85
N TRP A 62 11.66 22.83 18.95
CA TRP A 62 10.92 23.70 18.04
C TRP A 62 11.24 23.47 16.52
N PRO A 63 12.48 23.15 16.10
CA PRO A 63 12.73 22.87 14.68
C PRO A 63 11.94 21.65 14.16
N PHE A 64 11.72 20.65 15.02
CA PHE A 64 10.90 19.49 14.68
C PHE A 64 9.46 19.91 14.40
N VAL A 65 8.88 20.77 15.24
CA VAL A 65 7.49 21.26 15.08
C VAL A 65 7.36 22.02 13.74
N VAL A 66 8.30 22.93 13.45
CA VAL A 66 8.29 23.70 12.19
C VAL A 66 8.39 22.79 10.98
N CYS A 67 9.31 21.81 10.98
CA CYS A 67 9.45 20.86 9.89
C CYS A 67 8.19 19.99 9.71
N SER A 68 7.57 19.56 10.80
CA SER A 68 6.33 18.78 10.76
C SER A 68 5.16 19.62 10.22
N LEU A 69 5.05 20.89 10.58
CA LEU A 69 4.04 21.79 10.04
C LEU A 69 4.26 22.07 8.54
N LEU A 70 5.49 22.30 8.10
CA LEU A 70 5.83 22.46 6.68
C LEU A 70 5.52 21.19 5.88
N LEU A 71 5.86 20.03 6.42
CA LEU A 71 5.57 18.74 5.85
C LEU A 71 4.06 18.52 5.72
N GLY A 72 3.31 18.76 6.79
CA GLY A 72 1.84 18.69 6.81
C GLY A 72 1.21 19.68 5.83
N ALA A 73 1.68 20.93 5.77
CA ALA A 73 1.21 21.94 4.82
C ALA A 73 1.44 21.50 3.36
N GLY A 74 2.62 20.98 3.03
CA GLY A 74 2.94 20.46 1.70
C GLY A 74 2.00 19.33 1.29
N LEU A 75 1.77 18.35 2.17
CA LEU A 75 0.85 17.24 1.92
C LEU A 75 -0.61 17.69 1.86
N ALA A 76 -1.01 18.70 2.67
CA ALA A 76 -2.35 19.27 2.59
C ALA A 76 -2.59 20.00 1.26
N ILE A 77 -1.62 20.76 0.77
CA ILE A 77 -1.67 21.40 -0.56
C ILE A 77 -1.82 20.31 -1.64
N ALA A 78 -1.00 19.26 -1.59
CA ALA A 78 -1.09 18.15 -2.53
C ALA A 78 -2.47 17.49 -2.47
N SER A 79 -3.03 17.26 -1.27
CA SER A 79 -4.35 16.66 -1.08
C SER A 79 -5.47 17.51 -1.69
N VAL A 80 -5.47 18.81 -1.43
CA VAL A 80 -6.47 19.75 -2.00
C VAL A 80 -6.35 19.80 -3.52
N CYS A 81 -5.14 19.88 -4.06
CA CYS A 81 -4.91 19.91 -5.50
C CYS A 81 -5.35 18.60 -6.17
N SER A 82 -5.04 17.44 -5.56
CA SER A 82 -5.50 16.14 -6.01
C SER A 82 -7.02 16.08 -6.07
N TRP A 83 -7.71 16.52 -5.01
CA TRP A 83 -9.17 16.51 -4.95
C TRP A 83 -9.81 17.42 -6.00
N LYS A 84 -9.30 18.66 -6.15
CA LYS A 84 -9.76 19.56 -7.21
C LYS A 84 -9.46 19.03 -8.61
N LEU A 85 -8.38 18.28 -8.78
CA LEU A 85 -8.05 17.65 -10.06
C LEU A 85 -9.03 16.52 -10.39
N VAL A 86 -9.55 15.79 -9.41
CA VAL A 86 -10.64 14.80 -9.62
C VAL A 86 -11.86 15.46 -10.27
N GLU A 87 -12.24 16.68 -9.81
CA GLU A 87 -13.36 17.43 -10.36
C GLU A 87 -13.07 17.98 -11.76
N ALA A 88 -11.81 18.32 -12.03
CA ALA A 88 -11.37 18.92 -13.30
C ALA A 88 -10.94 17.87 -14.35
N ALA A 89 -10.86 16.57 -14.00
CA ALA A 89 -10.27 15.55 -14.86
C ALA A 89 -11.17 15.08 -16.01
N ALA A 90 -12.46 15.42 -15.99
CA ALA A 90 -13.40 15.01 -17.04
C ALA A 90 -12.90 15.45 -18.41
N GLY A 91 -12.74 14.49 -19.34
CA GLY A 91 -12.25 14.73 -20.69
C GLY A 91 -10.72 14.86 -20.82
N ILE A 92 -9.95 14.80 -19.72
CA ILE A 92 -8.47 14.79 -19.81
C ILE A 92 -8.00 13.34 -20.01
N PRO A 93 -7.35 13.02 -21.15
CA PRO A 93 -6.87 11.66 -21.40
C PRO A 93 -5.96 11.13 -20.28
N PRO A 94 -6.14 9.88 -19.82
CA PRO A 94 -5.33 9.30 -18.74
C PRO A 94 -3.82 9.34 -19.01
N LYS A 95 -3.40 9.30 -20.27
CA LYS A 95 -1.98 9.45 -20.68
C LYS A 95 -1.42 10.83 -20.33
N ILE A 96 -2.23 11.88 -20.45
CA ILE A 96 -1.84 13.25 -20.05
C ILE A 96 -1.76 13.35 -18.54
N LEU A 97 -2.76 12.80 -17.83
CA LEU A 97 -2.77 12.76 -16.37
C LEU A 97 -1.55 11.99 -15.83
N LEU A 98 -1.18 10.85 -16.43
CA LEU A 98 0.02 10.13 -16.04
C LEU A 98 1.29 10.98 -16.22
N ARG A 99 1.43 11.67 -17.37
CA ARG A 99 2.57 12.57 -17.61
C ARG A 99 2.67 13.68 -16.57
N TRP A 100 1.54 14.16 -16.06
CA TRP A 100 1.50 15.19 -15.01
C TRP A 100 1.76 14.64 -13.61
N ALA A 101 1.46 13.36 -13.35
CA ALA A 101 1.75 12.72 -12.06
C ALA A 101 3.24 12.37 -11.89
N VAL A 102 3.92 11.97 -12.99
CA VAL A 102 5.32 11.52 -12.97
C VAL A 102 6.25 12.51 -12.23
N PRO A 103 6.23 13.85 -12.49
CA PRO A 103 7.10 14.77 -11.77
C PRO A 103 6.94 14.72 -10.26
N GLY A 104 5.70 14.58 -9.75
CA GLY A 104 5.46 14.46 -8.31
C GLY A 104 6.13 13.22 -7.70
N HIS A 105 6.03 12.06 -8.35
CA HIS A 105 6.69 10.83 -7.90
C HIS A 105 8.23 10.93 -7.99
N LEU A 106 8.77 11.59 -9.03
CA LEU A 106 10.22 11.79 -9.15
C LEU A 106 10.76 12.76 -8.09
N VAL A 107 10.02 13.83 -7.77
CA VAL A 107 10.37 14.72 -6.65
C VAL A 107 10.40 13.93 -5.34
N MET A 108 9.43 13.05 -5.13
CA MET A 108 9.39 12.19 -3.94
C MET A 108 10.58 11.22 -3.86
N ALA A 109 11.13 10.75 -4.99
CA ALA A 109 12.34 9.93 -4.97
C ALA A 109 13.51 10.59 -4.26
N LEU A 110 13.56 11.93 -4.28
CA LEU A 110 14.63 12.73 -3.68
C LEU A 110 14.41 13.05 -2.19
N THR A 111 13.28 12.64 -1.59
CA THR A 111 13.00 12.93 -0.18
C THR A 111 13.77 12.05 0.78
N ALA A 112 14.06 12.56 1.98
CA ALA A 112 14.60 11.75 3.06
C ALA A 112 13.51 10.82 3.64
N PRO A 113 13.78 9.52 3.83
CA PRO A 113 12.86 8.60 4.53
C PRO A 113 12.89 8.91 6.03
N ILE A 114 11.79 9.51 6.53
CA ILE A 114 11.72 10.03 7.91
C ILE A 114 10.51 9.56 8.71
N THR A 115 9.50 8.96 8.06
CA THR A 115 8.27 8.53 8.75
C THR A 115 8.40 7.17 9.42
N SER A 116 9.31 6.35 8.95
CA SER A 116 9.55 4.99 9.46
C SER A 116 11.03 4.62 9.29
N SER A 117 11.53 3.72 10.14
CA SER A 117 12.85 3.10 9.96
C SER A 117 12.86 1.98 8.91
N ASP A 118 11.73 1.65 8.32
CA ASP A 118 11.58 0.49 7.42
C ASP A 118 12.53 0.54 6.23
N PHE A 119 12.69 1.71 5.61
CA PHE A 119 13.61 1.87 4.48
C PHE A 119 15.05 1.48 4.83
N TYR A 120 15.51 1.84 6.03
CA TYR A 120 16.84 1.47 6.53
C TYR A 120 16.93 -0.01 6.89
N GLN A 121 15.82 -0.62 7.34
CA GLN A 121 15.72 -2.06 7.53
C GLN A 121 15.86 -2.81 6.20
N PHE A 122 15.26 -2.29 5.11
CA PHE A 122 15.38 -2.89 3.77
C PHE A 122 16.84 -2.93 3.33
N ILE A 123 17.58 -1.83 3.55
CA ILE A 123 19.02 -1.78 3.28
C ILE A 123 19.76 -2.83 4.13
N ALA A 124 19.45 -2.90 5.45
CA ALA A 124 20.09 -3.83 6.36
C ALA A 124 19.82 -5.31 5.98
N TYR A 125 18.57 -5.67 5.69
CA TYR A 125 18.25 -7.04 5.25
C TYR A 125 18.87 -7.38 3.90
N GLY A 126 18.94 -6.43 2.97
CA GLY A 126 19.63 -6.59 1.70
C GLY A 126 21.12 -6.86 1.87
N LEU A 127 21.79 -6.10 2.74
CA LEU A 127 23.22 -6.29 3.07
C LEU A 127 23.47 -7.62 3.80
N LEU A 128 22.60 -8.02 4.74
CA LEU A 128 22.67 -9.34 5.40
C LEU A 128 22.63 -10.45 4.36
N ASP A 129 21.65 -10.42 3.47
CA ASP A 129 21.49 -11.45 2.44
C ASP A 129 22.66 -11.45 1.44
N ALA A 130 23.14 -10.28 1.03
CA ALA A 130 24.29 -10.15 0.14
C ALA A 130 25.61 -10.67 0.78
N THR A 131 25.71 -10.66 2.11
CA THR A 131 26.84 -11.23 2.86
C THR A 131 26.65 -12.70 3.24
N GLY A 132 25.61 -13.35 2.77
CA GLY A 132 25.30 -14.76 3.01
C GLY A 132 24.63 -15.06 4.35
N LYS A 133 24.18 -14.05 5.09
CA LYS A 133 23.38 -14.22 6.32
C LYS A 133 21.91 -14.21 5.98
N ASN A 134 21.17 -15.25 6.39
CA ASN A 134 19.75 -15.38 6.13
C ASN A 134 18.93 -14.30 6.91
N PRO A 135 18.31 -13.30 6.25
CA PRO A 135 17.55 -12.26 6.95
C PRO A 135 16.28 -12.78 7.62
N LEU A 136 15.80 -13.97 7.29
CA LEU A 136 14.70 -14.63 8.03
C LEU A 136 15.13 -15.24 9.36
N ALA A 137 16.45 -15.38 9.58
CA ALA A 137 17.03 -15.92 10.81
C ALA A 137 17.73 -14.84 11.66
N TYR A 138 18.26 -13.80 11.02
CA TYR A 138 19.07 -12.79 11.66
C TYR A 138 18.47 -11.39 11.51
N GLY A 139 18.48 -10.63 12.59
CA GLY A 139 18.15 -9.20 12.56
C GLY A 139 19.32 -8.31 12.11
N PRO A 140 19.09 -7.02 11.87
CA PRO A 140 20.09 -6.06 11.40
C PRO A 140 21.36 -5.99 12.26
N SER A 141 21.29 -6.22 13.58
CA SER A 141 22.45 -6.25 14.48
C SER A 141 23.51 -7.26 14.08
N ALA A 142 23.16 -8.29 13.31
CA ALA A 142 24.11 -9.27 12.79
C ALA A 142 25.06 -8.69 11.72
N LEU A 143 24.85 -7.46 11.23
CA LEU A 143 25.79 -6.75 10.36
C LEU A 143 27.07 -6.33 11.09
N GLY A 144 27.06 -6.33 12.44
CA GLY A 144 28.14 -5.75 13.24
C GLY A 144 28.03 -4.23 13.34
N THR A 145 29.14 -3.58 13.66
CA THR A 145 29.16 -2.11 13.83
C THR A 145 29.05 -1.41 12.47
N THR A 146 27.96 -0.68 12.26
CA THR A 146 27.72 0.14 11.06
C THR A 146 26.83 1.33 11.41
N PRO A 147 27.06 2.52 10.83
CA PRO A 147 26.22 3.71 11.02
C PRO A 147 24.74 3.48 10.66
N LEU A 148 24.45 2.48 9.82
CA LEU A 148 23.08 2.11 9.46
C LEU A 148 22.23 1.73 10.67
N LEU A 149 22.84 1.09 11.69
CA LEU A 149 22.10 0.63 12.87
C LEU A 149 21.58 1.79 13.73
N ASP A 150 22.22 2.95 13.69
CA ASP A 150 21.77 4.15 14.40
C ASP A 150 20.48 4.73 13.81
N LEU A 151 20.17 4.38 12.56
CA LEU A 151 18.96 4.81 11.85
C LEU A 151 17.77 3.88 12.11
N LEU A 152 18.00 2.74 12.77
CA LEU A 152 16.97 1.73 13.05
C LEU A 152 16.34 1.95 14.43
N SER A 153 15.07 1.63 14.55
CA SER A 153 14.41 1.50 15.85
C SER A 153 15.05 0.35 16.63
N ALA A 154 15.29 0.56 17.94
CA ALA A 154 15.90 -0.45 18.82
C ALA A 154 15.15 -1.79 18.79
N HIS A 155 13.82 -1.74 18.68
CA HIS A 155 12.98 -2.94 18.56
C HIS A 155 13.38 -3.82 17.37
N TRP A 156 13.70 -3.20 16.22
CA TRP A 156 13.99 -3.93 14.98
C TRP A 156 15.44 -4.39 14.83
N LEU A 157 16.36 -3.96 15.69
CA LEU A 157 17.78 -4.33 15.57
C LEU A 157 18.01 -5.84 15.64
N SER A 158 17.30 -6.55 16.52
CA SER A 158 17.42 -8.00 16.70
C SER A 158 16.36 -8.81 15.96
N GLN A 159 15.36 -8.15 15.36
CA GLN A 159 14.25 -8.85 14.73
C GLN A 159 14.63 -9.34 13.33
N PRO A 160 14.43 -10.64 13.02
CA PRO A 160 14.47 -11.13 11.66
C PRO A 160 13.43 -10.45 10.77
N SER A 161 13.64 -10.53 9.46
CA SER A 161 12.73 -9.92 8.48
C SER A 161 11.31 -10.50 8.57
N VAL A 162 10.32 -9.62 8.52
CA VAL A 162 8.91 -9.97 8.34
C VAL A 162 8.49 -10.01 6.86
N TYR A 163 9.40 -9.65 5.96
CA TYR A 163 9.18 -9.68 4.52
C TYR A 163 9.48 -11.07 3.95
N GLY A 164 8.69 -11.46 2.95
CA GLY A 164 8.86 -12.73 2.26
C GLY A 164 9.93 -12.70 1.17
N PRO A 165 10.17 -13.86 0.52
CA PRO A 165 11.31 -14.06 -0.38
C PRO A 165 11.32 -13.14 -1.59
N VAL A 166 10.16 -12.74 -2.13
CA VAL A 166 10.09 -11.78 -3.27
C VAL A 166 10.75 -10.45 -2.92
N ILE A 167 10.42 -9.92 -1.76
CA ILE A 167 10.95 -8.64 -1.30
C ILE A 167 12.41 -8.77 -0.86
N LEU A 168 12.78 -9.87 -0.19
CA LEU A 168 14.16 -10.13 0.22
C LEU A 168 15.10 -10.26 -0.98
N LEU A 169 14.70 -10.94 -2.05
CA LEU A 169 15.48 -11.04 -3.28
C LEU A 169 15.69 -9.67 -3.93
N LEU A 170 14.68 -8.79 -3.86
CA LEU A 170 14.80 -7.42 -4.33
C LEU A 170 15.84 -6.63 -3.50
N PHE A 171 15.77 -6.75 -2.17
CA PHE A 171 16.72 -6.08 -1.27
C PHE A 171 18.15 -6.59 -1.49
N ARG A 172 18.32 -7.92 -1.63
CA ARG A 172 19.60 -8.54 -1.97
C ARG A 172 20.14 -8.01 -3.30
N GLY A 173 19.31 -7.97 -4.35
CA GLY A 173 19.71 -7.47 -5.66
C GLY A 173 20.18 -6.01 -5.60
N ALA A 174 19.46 -5.16 -4.85
CA ALA A 174 19.86 -3.78 -4.64
C ALA A 174 21.19 -3.66 -3.87
N ALA A 175 21.38 -4.46 -2.82
CA ALA A 175 22.61 -4.47 -2.02
C ALA A 175 23.80 -4.99 -2.83
N TRP A 176 23.62 -6.03 -3.61
CA TRP A 176 24.64 -6.56 -4.50
C TRP A 176 25.07 -5.52 -5.56
N THR A 177 24.10 -4.86 -6.19
CA THR A 177 24.37 -3.79 -7.17
C THR A 177 25.06 -2.59 -6.52
N GLY A 178 24.63 -2.18 -5.32
CA GLY A 178 25.29 -1.13 -4.55
C GLY A 178 26.75 -1.47 -4.21
N GLY A 179 27.01 -2.73 -3.89
CA GLY A 179 28.36 -3.25 -3.67
C GLY A 179 29.24 -3.18 -4.93
N LEU A 180 28.70 -3.57 -6.09
CA LEU A 180 29.39 -3.49 -7.38
C LEU A 180 29.76 -2.04 -7.76
N LEU A 181 28.94 -1.06 -7.34
CA LEU A 181 29.21 0.37 -7.53
C LEU A 181 30.19 0.96 -6.49
N GLY A 182 30.76 0.14 -5.61
CA GLY A 182 31.66 0.59 -4.55
C GLY A 182 30.99 1.39 -3.44
N ALA A 183 29.67 1.41 -3.38
CA ALA A 183 28.89 2.18 -2.41
C ALA A 183 27.79 1.31 -1.75
N PRO A 184 28.18 0.26 -0.98
CA PRO A 184 27.22 -0.77 -0.54
C PRO A 184 26.07 -0.20 0.29
N LEU A 185 26.30 0.81 1.13
CA LEU A 185 25.24 1.41 1.94
C LEU A 185 24.40 2.40 1.13
N TRP A 186 25.02 3.45 0.61
CA TRP A 186 24.33 4.53 -0.10
C TRP A 186 23.79 4.08 -1.46
N GLY A 187 24.57 3.28 -2.20
CA GLY A 187 24.16 2.72 -3.48
C GLY A 187 22.93 1.83 -3.32
N THR A 188 22.90 0.97 -2.30
CA THR A 188 21.72 0.15 -1.99
C THR A 188 20.48 1.04 -1.75
N GLY A 189 20.63 2.09 -0.94
CA GLY A 189 19.53 3.01 -0.66
C GLY A 189 19.02 3.72 -1.91
N VAL A 190 19.91 4.24 -2.75
CA VAL A 190 19.52 4.89 -4.01
C VAL A 190 18.81 3.92 -4.94
N ILE A 191 19.34 2.72 -5.11
CA ILE A 191 18.75 1.69 -5.99
C ILE A 191 17.36 1.29 -5.48
N LEU A 192 17.21 1.06 -4.17
CA LEU A 192 15.90 0.75 -3.60
C LEU A 192 14.90 1.88 -3.84
N LYS A 193 15.28 3.15 -3.63
CA LYS A 193 14.41 4.30 -3.92
C LYS A 193 13.97 4.30 -5.38
N LEU A 194 14.89 4.16 -6.31
CA LEU A 194 14.59 4.13 -7.75
C LEU A 194 13.67 2.97 -8.12
N LEU A 195 13.89 1.79 -7.53
CA LEU A 195 13.03 0.62 -7.73
C LEU A 195 11.61 0.88 -7.21
N MET A 196 11.46 1.44 -5.99
CA MET A 196 10.12 1.72 -5.43
C MET A 196 9.36 2.74 -6.29
N VAL A 197 10.01 3.80 -6.75
CA VAL A 197 9.41 4.75 -7.69
C VAL A 197 9.09 4.09 -9.02
N GLY A 198 10.00 3.27 -9.55
CA GLY A 198 9.78 2.53 -10.80
C GLY A 198 8.56 1.60 -10.71
N PHE A 199 8.43 0.82 -9.64
CA PHE A 199 7.27 -0.05 -9.40
C PHE A 199 5.98 0.76 -9.26
N THR A 200 6.02 1.88 -8.54
CA THR A 200 4.86 2.77 -8.41
C THR A 200 4.42 3.31 -9.78
N LEU A 201 5.35 3.84 -10.58
CA LEU A 201 5.03 4.36 -11.92
C LEU A 201 4.54 3.27 -12.87
N LEU A 202 5.09 2.06 -12.77
CA LEU A 202 4.61 0.91 -13.55
C LEU A 202 3.19 0.49 -13.13
N ALA A 203 2.90 0.53 -11.83
CA ALA A 203 1.56 0.30 -11.29
C ALA A 203 0.55 1.34 -11.82
N LEU A 204 0.93 2.62 -11.82
CA LEU A 204 0.10 3.69 -12.38
C LEU A 204 -0.12 3.51 -13.89
N ARG A 205 0.90 3.10 -14.64
CA ARG A 205 0.77 2.81 -16.06
C ARG A 205 -0.19 1.66 -16.35
N LEU A 206 -0.15 0.60 -15.54
CA LEU A 206 -1.08 -0.53 -15.68
C LEU A 206 -2.51 -0.11 -15.31
N ALA A 207 -2.68 0.62 -14.21
CA ALA A 207 -3.97 1.17 -13.80
C ALA A 207 -4.56 2.11 -14.87
N MET A 208 -3.73 2.95 -15.51
CA MET A 208 -4.14 3.80 -16.62
C MET A 208 -4.76 2.96 -17.75
N LYS A 209 -4.07 1.90 -18.19
CA LYS A 209 -4.59 1.02 -19.25
C LYS A 209 -5.91 0.35 -18.86
N MET A 210 -6.03 -0.09 -17.61
CA MET A 210 -7.23 -0.70 -17.06
C MET A 210 -8.42 0.28 -17.04
N LEU A 211 -8.19 1.55 -16.73
CA LEU A 211 -9.21 2.58 -16.60
C LEU A 211 -9.53 3.29 -17.92
N GLU A 212 -8.63 3.27 -18.89
CA GLU A 212 -8.82 3.89 -20.22
C GLU A 212 -10.06 3.28 -20.92
N SER A 213 -10.25 1.97 -20.81
CA SER A 213 -11.44 1.28 -21.33
C SER A 213 -12.73 1.63 -20.59
N GLN A 214 -12.65 2.09 -19.34
CA GLN A 214 -13.77 2.41 -18.47
C GLN A 214 -14.12 3.91 -18.44
N ARG A 215 -13.38 4.75 -19.18
CA ARG A 215 -13.53 6.24 -19.20
C ARG A 215 -13.61 6.82 -17.79
N SER A 216 -12.68 6.44 -16.92
CA SER A 216 -12.72 6.80 -15.50
C SER A 216 -11.49 7.64 -15.12
N GLU A 217 -11.38 8.84 -15.71
CA GLU A 217 -10.29 9.79 -15.46
C GLU A 217 -10.20 10.16 -13.99
N ALA A 218 -11.35 10.40 -13.35
CA ALA A 218 -11.43 10.70 -11.92
C ALA A 218 -10.85 9.57 -11.04
N ALA A 219 -11.12 8.31 -11.39
CA ALA A 219 -10.55 7.17 -10.68
C ALA A 219 -9.03 7.09 -10.87
N PHE A 220 -8.54 7.40 -12.06
CA PHE A 220 -7.10 7.46 -12.30
C PHE A 220 -6.42 8.58 -11.49
N VAL A 221 -7.05 9.76 -11.39
CA VAL A 221 -6.54 10.87 -10.55
C VAL A 221 -6.47 10.46 -9.08
N LEU A 222 -7.52 9.83 -8.53
CA LEU A 222 -7.53 9.38 -7.13
C LEU A 222 -6.36 8.45 -6.79
N LEU A 223 -5.88 7.67 -7.75
CA LEU A 223 -4.73 6.80 -7.58
C LEU A 223 -3.42 7.55 -7.87
N ALA A 224 -3.28 8.17 -9.06
CA ALA A 224 -2.01 8.70 -9.56
C ALA A 224 -1.57 9.98 -8.85
N PHE A 225 -2.52 10.76 -8.31
CA PHE A 225 -2.28 11.95 -7.51
C PHE A 225 -2.64 11.73 -6.02
N SER A 226 -2.64 10.48 -5.56
CA SER A 226 -2.79 10.18 -4.14
C SER A 226 -1.57 10.66 -3.36
N PRO A 227 -1.73 11.60 -2.40
CA PRO A 227 -0.61 12.04 -1.55
C PRO A 227 -0.03 10.87 -0.74
N LEU A 228 -0.86 9.92 -0.31
CA LEU A 228 -0.40 8.71 0.38
C LEU A 228 0.55 7.89 -0.49
N ILE A 229 0.15 7.57 -1.73
CA ILE A 229 0.97 6.76 -2.65
C ILE A 229 2.26 7.50 -3.00
N ALA A 230 2.18 8.81 -3.28
CA ALA A 230 3.37 9.60 -3.59
C ALA A 230 4.33 9.69 -2.39
N TRP A 231 3.80 9.98 -1.20
CA TRP A 231 4.61 10.14 0.00
C TRP A 231 5.16 8.80 0.50
N GLU A 232 4.30 7.82 0.78
CA GLU A 232 4.73 6.57 1.41
C GLU A 232 5.50 5.65 0.45
N LEU A 233 5.02 5.48 -0.78
CA LEU A 233 5.65 4.51 -1.69
C LEU A 233 6.83 5.13 -2.43
N SER A 234 6.66 6.30 -3.04
CA SER A 234 7.75 6.96 -3.78
C SER A 234 8.68 7.75 -2.85
N GLY A 235 8.12 8.43 -1.85
CA GLY A 235 8.85 9.30 -0.94
C GLY A 235 9.57 8.55 0.17
N GLN A 236 8.89 7.76 0.95
CA GLN A 236 9.49 7.00 2.04
C GLN A 236 10.13 5.69 1.55
N GLY A 237 9.81 5.25 0.33
CA GLY A 237 10.44 4.10 -0.31
C GLY A 237 9.96 2.77 0.24
N HIS A 238 8.68 2.68 0.67
CA HIS A 238 8.13 1.41 1.16
C HIS A 238 8.06 0.35 0.07
N SER A 239 8.43 -0.89 0.42
CA SER A 239 8.38 -2.06 -0.46
C SER A 239 6.96 -2.40 -0.95
N ASP A 240 5.97 -1.78 -0.36
CA ASP A 240 4.55 -1.83 -0.74
C ASP A 240 4.28 -1.30 -2.16
N SER A 241 5.25 -0.61 -2.78
CA SER A 241 5.25 -0.29 -4.22
C SER A 241 5.17 -1.55 -5.10
N VAL A 242 5.90 -2.60 -4.73
CA VAL A 242 5.87 -3.92 -5.42
C VAL A 242 4.49 -4.55 -5.25
N LEU A 243 3.93 -4.46 -4.03
CA LEU A 243 2.62 -5.01 -3.72
C LEU A 243 1.51 -4.25 -4.45
N LEU A 244 1.61 -2.91 -4.55
CA LEU A 244 0.68 -2.10 -5.33
C LEU A 244 0.63 -2.55 -6.79
N LEU A 245 1.79 -2.73 -7.43
CA LEU A 245 1.88 -3.22 -8.80
C LEU A 245 1.26 -4.61 -8.95
N ALA A 246 1.64 -5.53 -8.06
CA ALA A 246 1.15 -6.90 -8.11
C ALA A 246 -0.37 -6.98 -7.84
N LEU A 247 -0.91 -6.18 -6.91
CA LEU A 247 -2.35 -6.11 -6.65
C LEU A 247 -3.13 -5.48 -7.81
N ILE A 248 -2.60 -4.45 -8.49
CA ILE A 248 -3.23 -3.90 -9.71
C ILE A 248 -3.23 -4.95 -10.82
N CYS A 249 -2.11 -5.69 -10.99
CA CYS A 249 -2.01 -6.80 -11.94
C CYS A 249 -3.02 -7.91 -11.60
N PHE A 250 -3.16 -8.26 -10.32
CA PHE A 250 -4.15 -9.23 -9.82
C PHE A 250 -5.57 -8.80 -10.18
N VAL A 251 -5.96 -7.57 -9.83
CA VAL A 251 -7.30 -7.06 -10.09
C VAL A 251 -7.60 -7.03 -11.58
N TRP A 252 -6.68 -6.51 -12.38
CA TRP A 252 -6.81 -6.49 -13.83
C TRP A 252 -6.97 -7.90 -14.41
N ALA A 253 -6.10 -8.82 -14.04
CA ALA A 253 -6.13 -10.18 -14.54
C ALA A 253 -7.37 -10.97 -14.07
N ALA A 254 -7.84 -10.72 -12.83
CA ALA A 254 -9.05 -11.33 -12.30
C ALA A 254 -10.31 -10.85 -13.05
N VAL A 255 -10.40 -9.55 -13.35
CA VAL A 255 -11.52 -8.97 -14.13
C VAL A 255 -11.51 -9.47 -15.58
N GLU A 256 -10.34 -9.65 -16.18
CA GLU A 256 -10.15 -10.21 -17.53
C GLU A 256 -10.23 -11.75 -17.58
N GLU A 257 -10.58 -12.40 -16.47
CA GLU A 257 -10.63 -13.86 -16.32
C GLU A 257 -9.32 -14.60 -16.71
N ARG A 258 -8.17 -13.94 -16.53
CA ARG A 258 -6.83 -14.50 -16.74
C ARG A 258 -6.31 -15.15 -15.47
N GLU A 259 -6.87 -16.31 -15.11
CA GLU A 259 -6.73 -16.90 -13.76
C GLU A 259 -5.27 -17.18 -13.37
N TRP A 260 -4.43 -17.64 -14.31
CA TRP A 260 -3.01 -17.90 -14.04
C TRP A 260 -2.25 -16.62 -13.68
N LEU A 261 -2.49 -15.56 -14.45
CA LEU A 261 -1.84 -14.28 -14.21
C LEU A 261 -2.34 -13.64 -12.92
N ALA A 262 -3.64 -13.73 -12.64
CA ALA A 262 -4.22 -13.26 -11.38
C ALA A 262 -3.60 -14.03 -10.19
N THR A 263 -3.51 -15.37 -10.29
CA THR A 263 -2.89 -16.18 -9.24
C THR A 263 -1.42 -15.84 -9.06
N LEU A 264 -0.65 -15.70 -10.13
CA LEU A 264 0.76 -15.34 -10.05
C LEU A 264 0.95 -13.97 -9.39
N ALA A 265 0.14 -12.99 -9.75
CA ALA A 265 0.22 -11.64 -9.21
C ALA A 265 -0.10 -11.61 -7.70
N ILE A 266 -1.18 -12.27 -7.25
CA ILE A 266 -1.51 -12.31 -5.82
C ILE A 266 -0.56 -13.23 -5.04
N ALA A 267 -0.04 -14.29 -5.63
CA ALA A 267 1.02 -15.11 -5.04
C ALA A 267 2.31 -14.30 -4.84
N THR A 268 2.71 -13.48 -5.82
CA THR A 268 3.84 -12.57 -5.71
C THR A 268 3.65 -11.59 -4.55
N SER A 269 2.45 -11.00 -4.41
CA SER A 269 2.11 -10.13 -3.28
C SER A 269 2.23 -10.88 -1.94
N THR A 270 1.68 -12.09 -1.85
CA THR A 270 1.71 -12.93 -0.65
C THR A 270 3.14 -13.34 -0.27
N LEU A 271 3.95 -13.71 -1.26
CA LEU A 271 5.37 -14.04 -1.08
C LEU A 271 6.23 -12.79 -0.85
N GLY A 272 5.71 -11.60 -1.06
CA GLY A 272 6.29 -10.34 -0.61
C GLY A 272 5.93 -10.02 0.84
N LYS A 273 4.67 -10.18 1.19
CA LYS A 273 4.14 -9.87 2.53
C LYS A 273 2.99 -10.81 2.88
N LEU A 274 3.22 -11.66 3.88
CA LEU A 274 2.29 -12.73 4.25
C LEU A 274 0.90 -12.23 4.66
N THR A 275 0.78 -10.97 5.05
CA THR A 275 -0.50 -10.30 5.36
C THR A 275 -1.52 -10.39 4.21
N LEU A 276 -1.06 -10.55 2.96
CA LEU A 276 -1.92 -10.68 1.78
C LEU A 276 -2.32 -12.12 1.46
N ALA A 277 -1.86 -13.13 2.23
CA ALA A 277 -2.22 -14.52 2.05
C ALA A 277 -3.75 -14.80 2.10
N PRO A 278 -4.55 -14.13 2.94
CA PRO A 278 -5.99 -14.31 2.92
C PRO A 278 -6.64 -13.95 1.58
N ILE A 279 -6.13 -12.94 0.87
CA ILE A 279 -6.66 -12.57 -0.47
C ILE A 279 -6.37 -13.68 -1.48
N LEU A 280 -5.15 -14.27 -1.45
CA LEU A 280 -4.82 -15.42 -2.28
C LEU A 280 -5.73 -16.61 -1.96
N ALA A 281 -5.95 -16.89 -0.68
CA ALA A 281 -6.84 -17.99 -0.26
C ALA A 281 -8.29 -17.75 -0.71
N LEU A 282 -8.82 -16.53 -0.56
CA LEU A 282 -10.16 -16.17 -1.05
C LEU A 282 -10.28 -16.36 -2.56
N TYR A 283 -9.26 -15.94 -3.31
CA TYR A 283 -9.25 -16.09 -4.76
C TYR A 283 -9.19 -17.56 -5.19
N LEU A 284 -8.34 -18.38 -4.57
CA LEU A 284 -8.26 -19.82 -4.86
C LEU A 284 -9.57 -20.55 -4.48
N LEU A 285 -10.21 -20.19 -3.36
CA LEU A 285 -11.53 -20.74 -2.97
C LEU A 285 -12.63 -20.32 -3.95
N PHE A 286 -12.59 -19.08 -4.43
CA PHE A 286 -13.49 -18.60 -5.48
C PHE A 286 -13.31 -19.38 -6.79
N LEU A 287 -12.05 -19.61 -7.22
CA LEU A 287 -11.75 -20.43 -8.39
C LEU A 287 -12.16 -21.89 -8.19
N LEU A 288 -11.92 -22.47 -7.01
CA LEU A 288 -12.23 -23.87 -6.71
C LEU A 288 -13.71 -24.19 -6.94
N ARG A 289 -14.60 -23.22 -6.66
CA ARG A 289 -16.04 -23.38 -6.89
C ARG A 289 -16.45 -23.27 -8.34
N ARG A 290 -15.70 -22.56 -9.16
CA ARG A 290 -16.04 -22.29 -10.56
C ARG A 290 -15.28 -23.18 -11.54
N ARG A 291 -14.01 -23.44 -11.25
CA ARG A 291 -13.06 -24.11 -12.14
C ARG A 291 -12.08 -24.95 -11.28
N PRO A 292 -12.51 -26.06 -10.66
CA PRO A 292 -11.75 -26.78 -9.63
C PRO A 292 -10.36 -27.24 -10.10
N LEU A 293 -10.25 -27.79 -11.31
CA LEU A 293 -8.95 -28.23 -11.84
C LEU A 293 -7.96 -27.08 -12.03
N LYS A 294 -8.45 -25.91 -12.49
CA LYS A 294 -7.60 -24.71 -12.58
C LYS A 294 -7.19 -24.20 -11.21
N ALA A 295 -8.10 -24.22 -10.23
CA ALA A 295 -7.76 -23.79 -8.87
C ALA A 295 -6.67 -24.67 -8.26
N ILE A 296 -6.75 -26.00 -8.43
CA ILE A 296 -5.74 -26.94 -7.97
C ILE A 296 -4.40 -26.67 -8.67
N ALA A 297 -4.41 -26.51 -10.00
CA ALA A 297 -3.21 -26.22 -10.77
C ALA A 297 -2.58 -24.86 -10.38
N CYS A 298 -3.40 -23.81 -10.19
CA CYS A 298 -2.95 -22.51 -9.69
C CYS A 298 -2.37 -22.61 -8.27
N GLY A 299 -3.00 -23.37 -7.38
CA GLY A 299 -2.50 -23.62 -6.02
C GLY A 299 -1.15 -24.38 -6.05
N ALA A 300 -1.05 -25.42 -6.85
CA ALA A 300 0.19 -26.17 -7.05
C ALA A 300 1.32 -25.29 -7.62
N GLY A 301 1.01 -24.46 -8.63
CA GLY A 301 1.95 -23.49 -9.19
C GLY A 301 2.41 -22.46 -8.15
N THR A 302 1.50 -21.98 -7.30
CA THR A 302 1.83 -21.08 -6.18
C THR A 302 2.76 -21.76 -5.17
N ALA A 303 2.47 -23.00 -4.79
CA ALA A 303 3.30 -23.78 -3.88
C ALA A 303 4.70 -24.03 -4.46
N ALA A 304 4.78 -24.39 -5.75
CA ALA A 304 6.06 -24.57 -6.44
C ALA A 304 6.86 -23.26 -6.50
N LEU A 305 6.23 -22.13 -6.81
CA LEU A 305 6.87 -20.81 -6.79
C LEU A 305 7.37 -20.46 -5.39
N ALA A 306 6.54 -20.68 -4.36
CA ALA A 306 6.92 -20.46 -2.97
C ALA A 306 8.14 -21.30 -2.57
N ALA A 307 8.12 -22.61 -2.89
CA ALA A 307 9.24 -23.51 -2.64
C ALA A 307 10.51 -23.02 -3.33
N LEU A 308 10.44 -22.67 -4.62
CA LEU A 308 11.58 -22.19 -5.39
C LEU A 308 12.19 -20.91 -4.80
N LEU A 309 11.35 -19.91 -4.49
CA LEU A 309 11.81 -18.62 -3.95
C LEU A 309 12.32 -18.73 -2.50
N MET A 310 11.84 -19.73 -1.74
CA MET A 310 12.31 -20.00 -0.39
C MET A 310 13.63 -20.79 -0.33
N LEU A 311 14.05 -21.46 -1.43
CA LEU A 311 15.28 -22.26 -1.45
C LEU A 311 16.51 -21.56 -0.84
N PRO A 312 16.82 -20.30 -1.18
CA PRO A 312 17.97 -19.60 -0.60
C PRO A 312 17.87 -19.39 0.91
N TYR A 313 16.66 -19.41 1.45
CA TYR A 313 16.34 -19.07 2.84
C TYR A 313 16.05 -20.29 3.74
N LEU A 314 16.03 -21.50 3.20
CA LEU A 314 15.72 -22.71 3.99
C LEU A 314 16.78 -23.01 5.04
N LYS A 315 18.06 -22.74 4.72
CA LYS A 315 19.15 -22.96 5.67
C LYS A 315 19.02 -21.98 6.85
N GLY A 316 18.81 -22.52 8.04
CA GLY A 316 18.64 -21.75 9.27
C GLY A 316 17.28 -21.05 9.38
N PHE A 317 16.28 -21.43 8.58
CA PHE A 317 14.93 -20.87 8.69
C PHE A 317 14.30 -21.25 10.03
N PRO A 318 13.98 -20.27 10.90
CA PRO A 318 13.46 -20.54 12.24
C PRO A 318 11.94 -20.81 12.26
N GLY A 319 11.31 -21.00 11.09
CA GLY A 319 9.86 -21.05 10.95
C GLY A 319 9.21 -19.66 11.07
N PHE A 320 7.91 -19.65 11.32
CA PHE A 320 7.13 -18.42 11.44
C PHE A 320 7.12 -17.82 12.85
N GLY A 321 7.83 -18.42 13.81
CA GLY A 321 7.90 -17.96 15.21
C GLY A 321 8.33 -16.50 15.35
N PRO A 322 9.45 -16.07 14.74
CA PRO A 322 9.91 -14.67 14.79
C PRO A 322 8.91 -13.69 14.18
N PHE A 323 8.28 -14.03 13.05
CA PHE A 323 7.23 -13.22 12.44
C PHE A 323 6.05 -13.01 13.41
N LEU A 324 5.54 -14.09 14.01
CA LEU A 324 4.45 -14.03 14.96
C LEU A 324 4.84 -13.23 16.22
N SER A 325 6.07 -13.34 16.66
CA SER A 325 6.61 -12.58 17.80
C SER A 325 6.68 -11.09 17.48
N ALA A 326 7.20 -10.72 16.31
CA ALA A 326 7.27 -9.34 15.87
C ALA A 326 5.88 -8.68 15.78
N VAL A 327 4.90 -9.38 15.21
CA VAL A 327 3.53 -8.87 15.08
C VAL A 327 2.83 -8.74 16.43
N ARG A 328 3.05 -9.69 17.35
CA ARG A 328 2.42 -9.67 18.68
C ARG A 328 2.99 -8.62 19.63
N GLY A 329 4.27 -8.28 19.47
CA GLY A 329 4.99 -7.37 20.36
C GLY A 329 4.91 -5.90 19.93
N THR A 330 4.44 -5.61 18.72
CA THR A 330 4.43 -4.27 18.15
C THR A 330 3.03 -3.67 18.19
N ARG A 331 2.95 -2.38 18.52
CA ARG A 331 1.73 -1.58 18.46
C ARG A 331 2.07 -0.22 17.88
N SER A 332 1.18 0.35 17.10
CA SER A 332 1.33 1.70 16.58
C SER A 332 -0.01 2.22 16.06
N HIS A 333 -0.40 3.40 16.49
CA HIS A 333 -1.52 4.16 15.94
C HIS A 333 -2.82 3.34 15.74
N SER A 334 -3.17 2.48 16.70
CA SER A 334 -4.27 1.52 16.60
C SER A 334 -5.21 1.60 17.81
N LEU A 335 -6.35 0.95 17.70
CA LEU A 335 -7.25 0.75 18.84
C LEU A 335 -6.51 0.08 20.03
N GLY A 336 -5.62 -0.87 19.74
CA GLY A 336 -4.80 -1.52 20.75
C GLY A 336 -3.87 -0.57 21.48
N ASP A 337 -3.31 0.39 20.76
CA ASP A 337 -2.44 1.43 21.32
C ASP A 337 -3.24 2.41 22.20
N LEU A 338 -4.40 2.86 21.72
CA LEU A 338 -5.31 3.71 22.49
C LEU A 338 -5.75 3.03 23.78
N LEU A 339 -6.18 1.77 23.72
CA LEU A 339 -6.58 1.00 24.90
C LEU A 339 -5.42 0.78 25.87
N ALA A 340 -4.21 0.51 25.37
CA ALA A 340 -3.03 0.38 26.20
C ALA A 340 -2.67 1.70 26.93
N ILE A 341 -2.82 2.84 26.26
CA ILE A 341 -2.65 4.16 26.88
C ILE A 341 -3.72 4.39 27.96
N ALA A 342 -4.98 4.13 27.63
CA ALA A 342 -6.10 4.30 28.59
C ALA A 342 -5.97 3.40 29.81
N LEU A 343 -5.41 2.21 29.68
CA LEU A 343 -5.19 1.24 30.76
C LEU A 343 -3.82 1.38 31.44
N SER A 344 -2.99 2.34 31.01
CA SER A 344 -1.66 2.56 31.62
C SER A 344 -1.66 2.80 33.12
N PRO A 345 -2.67 3.47 33.74
CA PRO A 345 -2.72 3.61 35.20
C PRO A 345 -2.90 2.29 35.95
N LEU A 346 -3.38 1.23 35.27
CA LEU A 346 -3.56 -0.11 35.83
C LEU A 346 -2.29 -0.98 35.74
N GLY A 347 -1.20 -0.44 35.20
CA GLY A 347 0.09 -1.10 35.07
C GLY A 347 0.32 -1.85 33.73
N GLN A 348 1.54 -2.35 33.57
CA GLN A 348 2.02 -2.97 32.31
C GLN A 348 1.19 -4.20 31.90
N ALA A 349 0.78 -5.05 32.85
CA ALA A 349 -0.02 -6.24 32.57
C ALA A 349 -1.38 -5.90 31.91
N ALA A 350 -2.01 -4.79 32.33
CA ALA A 350 -3.25 -4.32 31.71
C ALA A 350 -3.03 -3.83 30.26
N GLN A 351 -1.93 -3.10 30.03
CA GLN A 351 -1.56 -2.66 28.67
C GLN A 351 -1.32 -3.85 27.73
N GLU A 352 -0.53 -4.84 28.18
CA GLU A 352 -0.26 -6.05 27.38
C GLU A 352 -1.55 -6.82 27.09
N THR A 353 -2.47 -6.90 28.07
CA THR A 353 -3.78 -7.55 27.91
C THR A 353 -4.62 -6.83 26.86
N ALA A 354 -4.62 -5.49 26.84
CA ALA A 354 -5.32 -4.69 25.84
C ALA A 354 -4.80 -4.98 24.42
N VAL A 355 -3.48 -4.97 24.23
CA VAL A 355 -2.85 -5.25 22.94
C VAL A 355 -3.13 -6.68 22.46
N ARG A 356 -3.05 -7.66 23.36
CA ARG A 356 -3.40 -9.05 23.04
C ARG A 356 -4.89 -9.19 22.72
N GLY A 357 -5.76 -8.53 23.46
CA GLY A 357 -7.21 -8.53 23.20
C GLY A 357 -7.56 -7.98 21.81
N THR A 358 -6.96 -6.86 21.42
CA THR A 358 -7.15 -6.29 20.07
C THR A 358 -6.57 -7.17 18.97
N PHE A 359 -5.46 -7.86 19.20
CA PHE A 359 -4.93 -8.85 18.26
C PHE A 359 -5.91 -10.02 18.04
N PHE A 360 -6.50 -10.57 19.10
CA PHE A 360 -7.53 -11.62 18.96
C PHE A 360 -8.81 -11.10 18.33
N LEU A 361 -9.21 -9.87 18.62
CA LEU A 361 -10.32 -9.20 17.93
C LEU A 361 -10.05 -9.10 16.44
N CYS A 362 -8.85 -8.68 16.04
CA CYS A 362 -8.42 -8.62 14.64
C CYS A 362 -8.57 -9.99 13.95
N ILE A 363 -8.04 -11.05 14.58
CA ILE A 363 -8.17 -12.41 14.04
C ILE A 363 -9.63 -12.82 13.94
N GLY A 364 -10.44 -12.60 14.98
CA GLY A 364 -11.85 -12.97 15.01
C GLY A 364 -12.67 -12.26 13.94
N VAL A 365 -12.56 -10.94 13.84
CA VAL A 365 -13.23 -10.14 12.82
C VAL A 365 -12.80 -10.56 11.42
N SER A 366 -11.50 -10.69 11.20
CA SER A 366 -10.95 -11.11 9.92
C SER A 366 -11.43 -12.51 9.52
N ALA A 367 -11.49 -13.46 10.45
CA ALA A 367 -12.00 -14.81 10.20
C ALA A 367 -13.50 -14.80 9.82
N VAL A 368 -14.31 -14.02 10.53
CA VAL A 368 -15.75 -13.88 10.22
C VAL A 368 -15.94 -13.29 8.82
N VAL A 369 -15.23 -12.20 8.51
CA VAL A 369 -15.31 -11.57 7.18
C VAL A 369 -14.81 -12.54 6.11
N PHE A 370 -13.68 -13.23 6.34
CA PHE A 370 -13.14 -14.23 5.41
C PHE A 370 -14.16 -15.30 5.07
N VAL A 371 -14.77 -15.92 6.08
CA VAL A 371 -15.80 -16.98 5.91
C VAL A 371 -17.01 -16.43 5.16
N ALA A 372 -17.49 -15.24 5.54
CA ALA A 372 -18.65 -14.60 4.89
C ALA A 372 -18.37 -14.34 3.40
N VAL A 373 -17.20 -13.84 3.06
CA VAL A 373 -16.78 -13.60 1.67
C VAL A 373 -16.60 -14.90 0.92
N ALA A 374 -15.87 -15.85 1.50
CA ALA A 374 -15.66 -17.16 0.92
C ALA A 374 -16.99 -17.87 0.62
N TRP A 375 -18.00 -17.68 1.46
CA TRP A 375 -19.33 -18.28 1.26
C TRP A 375 -20.18 -17.55 0.21
N ARG A 376 -20.19 -16.23 0.21
CA ARG A 376 -21.11 -15.39 -0.57
C ARG A 376 -20.63 -15.00 -1.96
N ALA A 377 -19.31 -14.92 -2.21
CA ALA A 377 -18.80 -14.45 -3.49
C ALA A 377 -19.14 -15.40 -4.65
N ARG A 378 -19.94 -14.90 -5.61
CA ARG A 378 -20.37 -15.61 -6.81
C ARG A 378 -19.82 -14.99 -8.10
N SER A 379 -19.32 -13.74 -8.04
CA SER A 379 -18.71 -13.03 -9.16
C SER A 379 -17.35 -12.48 -8.76
N VAL A 380 -16.54 -12.11 -9.76
CA VAL A 380 -15.21 -11.46 -9.52
C VAL A 380 -15.41 -10.17 -8.74
N GLN A 381 -16.41 -9.37 -9.07
CA GLN A 381 -16.69 -8.11 -8.38
C GLN A 381 -17.06 -8.34 -6.91
N GLN A 382 -17.88 -9.35 -6.61
CA GLN A 382 -18.22 -9.71 -5.22
C GLN A 382 -17.00 -10.23 -4.46
N MET A 383 -16.13 -10.98 -5.12
CA MET A 383 -14.86 -11.45 -4.52
C MET A 383 -13.93 -10.26 -4.23
N LEU A 384 -13.73 -9.34 -5.19
CA LEU A 384 -12.90 -8.14 -4.99
C LEU A 384 -13.47 -7.22 -3.90
N PHE A 385 -14.80 -7.04 -3.88
CA PHE A 385 -15.48 -6.31 -2.81
C PHE A 385 -15.23 -6.97 -1.45
N GLY A 386 -15.36 -8.28 -1.38
CA GLY A 386 -15.06 -9.05 -0.18
C GLY A 386 -13.62 -8.91 0.28
N CYS A 387 -12.66 -8.93 -0.65
CA CYS A 387 -11.25 -8.66 -0.35
C CYS A 387 -11.04 -7.24 0.20
N LEU A 388 -11.72 -6.23 -0.37
CA LEU A 388 -11.67 -4.86 0.12
C LEU A 388 -12.20 -4.76 1.56
N VAL A 389 -13.37 -5.36 1.83
CA VAL A 389 -13.97 -5.36 3.18
C VAL A 389 -13.07 -6.11 4.18
N PHE A 390 -12.48 -7.23 3.75
CA PHE A 390 -11.52 -7.98 4.57
C PHE A 390 -10.32 -7.11 4.95
N MET A 391 -9.70 -6.45 3.97
CA MET A 391 -8.53 -5.60 4.21
C MET A 391 -8.88 -4.37 5.06
N LEU A 392 -10.04 -3.74 4.84
CA LEU A 392 -10.53 -2.66 5.71
C LEU A 392 -10.70 -3.14 7.16
N ALA A 393 -11.33 -4.30 7.36
CA ALA A 393 -11.50 -4.87 8.69
C ALA A 393 -10.15 -5.21 9.36
N TRP A 394 -9.20 -5.71 8.56
CA TRP A 394 -7.84 -5.95 9.02
C TRP A 394 -7.15 -4.66 9.45
N ASP A 395 -7.09 -3.64 8.59
CA ASP A 395 -6.41 -2.37 8.84
C ASP A 395 -6.94 -1.66 10.09
N MET A 396 -8.26 -1.74 10.33
CA MET A 396 -8.92 -1.12 11.48
C MET A 396 -8.74 -1.88 12.80
N THR A 397 -8.36 -3.15 12.74
CA THR A 397 -8.27 -4.00 13.95
C THR A 397 -6.85 -4.46 14.25
N VAL A 398 -5.92 -4.34 13.29
CA VAL A 398 -4.53 -4.74 13.50
C VAL A 398 -3.86 -3.87 14.57
N PRO A 399 -3.15 -4.45 15.57
CA PRO A 399 -2.48 -3.65 16.60
C PRO A 399 -1.36 -2.77 16.06
N LEU A 400 -0.70 -3.19 14.98
CA LEU A 400 0.33 -2.43 14.28
C LEU A 400 -0.27 -1.88 12.98
N PHE A 401 -0.97 -0.76 13.07
CA PHE A 401 -1.44 -0.04 11.90
C PHE A 401 -0.32 0.83 11.32
N GLN A 402 -0.27 0.91 10.00
CA GLN A 402 0.70 1.72 9.26
C GLN A 402 -0.01 2.39 8.09
N SER A 403 0.22 3.69 7.88
CA SER A 403 -0.47 4.47 6.84
C SER A 403 -0.36 3.86 5.44
N TRP A 404 0.79 3.28 5.09
CA TRP A 404 1.03 2.68 3.77
C TRP A 404 0.25 1.39 3.51
N TYR A 405 -0.36 0.74 4.52
CA TYR A 405 -1.23 -0.42 4.31
C TYR A 405 -2.48 -0.04 3.50
N ILE A 406 -2.95 1.20 3.63
CA ILE A 406 -4.09 1.70 2.85
C ILE A 406 -3.79 1.66 1.34
N ALA A 407 -2.51 1.68 0.92
CA ALA A 407 -2.16 1.54 -0.50
C ALA A 407 -2.67 0.23 -1.12
N TRP A 408 -2.86 -0.84 -0.33
CA TRP A 408 -3.38 -2.12 -0.81
C TRP A 408 -4.87 -2.09 -1.11
N LEU A 409 -5.61 -1.15 -0.50
CA LEU A 409 -7.05 -0.98 -0.72
C LEU A 409 -7.34 -0.35 -2.09
N PHE A 410 -6.44 0.51 -2.61
CA PHE A 410 -6.65 1.20 -3.89
C PHE A 410 -6.89 0.25 -5.06
N PRO A 411 -6.06 -0.78 -5.30
CA PRO A 411 -6.30 -1.76 -6.37
C PRO A 411 -7.65 -2.46 -6.25
N LEU A 412 -8.01 -2.89 -5.04
CA LEU A 412 -9.26 -3.59 -4.78
C LEU A 412 -10.47 -2.69 -5.06
N ALA A 413 -10.45 -1.44 -4.58
CA ALA A 413 -11.48 -0.45 -4.83
C ALA A 413 -11.53 -0.04 -6.32
N LEU A 414 -10.39 -0.03 -7.02
CA LEU A 414 -10.28 0.26 -8.45
C LEU A 414 -10.99 -0.80 -9.30
N GLY A 415 -10.98 -2.06 -8.87
CA GLY A 415 -11.66 -3.18 -9.52
C GLY A 415 -13.18 -3.17 -9.37
N LEU A 416 -13.74 -2.31 -8.53
CA LEU A 416 -15.18 -2.23 -8.30
C LEU A 416 -15.86 -1.25 -9.26
N PRO A 417 -17.09 -1.53 -9.71
CA PRO A 417 -17.85 -0.61 -10.55
C PRO A 417 -18.27 0.67 -9.81
N ASP A 418 -18.56 0.57 -8.51
CA ASP A 418 -18.94 1.73 -7.70
C ASP A 418 -17.70 2.52 -7.24
N ARG A 419 -17.49 3.68 -7.85
CA ARG A 419 -16.35 4.57 -7.59
C ARG A 419 -16.39 5.27 -6.22
N ARG A 420 -17.51 5.20 -5.50
CA ARG A 420 -17.59 5.73 -4.12
C ARG A 420 -16.64 4.99 -3.19
N TRP A 421 -16.39 3.69 -3.41
CA TRP A 421 -15.39 2.93 -2.65
C TRP A 421 -13.97 3.44 -2.86
N LEU A 422 -13.61 3.77 -4.09
CA LEU A 422 -12.29 4.35 -4.36
C LEU A 422 -12.13 5.74 -3.76
N ARG A 423 -13.19 6.57 -3.77
CA ARG A 423 -13.20 7.88 -3.09
C ARG A 423 -13.04 7.71 -1.58
N LEU A 424 -13.71 6.75 -0.96
CA LEU A 424 -13.57 6.44 0.47
C LEU A 424 -12.13 6.07 0.81
N VAL A 425 -11.51 5.17 0.03
CA VAL A 425 -10.11 4.77 0.21
C VAL A 425 -9.15 5.96 0.03
N ALA A 426 -9.40 6.82 -0.95
CA ALA A 426 -8.59 8.01 -1.17
C ALA A 426 -8.67 9.01 0.00
N ILE A 427 -9.86 9.25 0.55
CA ILE A 427 -10.05 10.12 1.74
C ILE A 427 -9.36 9.48 2.94
N TYR A 428 -9.54 8.17 3.15
CA TYR A 428 -8.85 7.44 4.22
C TYR A 428 -7.33 7.60 4.11
N GLY A 429 -6.78 7.45 2.90
CA GLY A 429 -5.35 7.66 2.63
C GLY A 429 -4.88 9.09 2.93
N ILE A 430 -5.65 10.11 2.55
CA ILE A 430 -5.34 11.52 2.85
C ILE A 430 -5.32 11.76 4.36
N CYS A 431 -6.37 11.33 5.06
CA CYS A 431 -6.46 11.51 6.52
C CYS A 431 -5.30 10.79 7.22
N SER A 432 -5.00 9.56 6.81
CA SER A 432 -3.98 8.73 7.43
C SER A 432 -2.56 9.27 7.18
N VAL A 433 -2.23 9.73 5.98
CA VAL A 433 -0.89 10.28 5.71
C VAL A 433 -0.67 11.61 6.44
N LEU A 434 -1.70 12.44 6.60
CA LEU A 434 -1.62 13.68 7.37
C LEU A 434 -1.47 13.39 8.87
N GLN A 435 -2.30 12.50 9.41
CA GLN A 435 -2.25 12.06 10.80
C GLN A 435 -0.89 11.46 11.15
N TRP A 436 -0.37 10.55 10.34
CA TRP A 436 0.92 9.92 10.54
C TRP A 436 2.07 10.92 10.47
N THR A 437 2.01 11.83 9.50
CA THR A 437 3.06 12.85 9.29
C THR A 437 3.10 13.87 10.42
N LEU A 438 1.95 14.26 10.95
CA LEU A 438 1.83 15.18 12.07
C LEU A 438 2.07 14.48 13.42
N GLN A 439 2.25 13.15 13.41
CA GLN A 439 2.39 12.33 14.61
C GLN A 439 1.25 12.56 15.60
N ALA A 440 0.04 12.67 15.05
CA ALA A 440 -1.15 12.80 15.86
C ALA A 440 -1.34 11.55 16.74
N ASP A 441 -2.06 11.71 17.83
CA ASP A 441 -2.26 10.65 18.82
C ASP A 441 -3.12 9.48 18.30
N PRO A 442 -3.10 8.30 18.95
CA PRO A 442 -3.91 7.15 18.54
C PRO A 442 -5.42 7.41 18.52
N LEU A 443 -5.92 8.40 19.26
CA LEU A 443 -7.34 8.77 19.24
C LEU A 443 -7.75 9.29 17.86
N SER A 444 -6.88 10.06 17.20
CA SER A 444 -7.15 10.55 15.85
C SER A 444 -7.30 9.41 14.83
N THR A 445 -6.50 8.34 14.97
CA THR A 445 -6.64 7.13 14.12
C THR A 445 -8.00 6.47 14.35
N VAL A 446 -8.38 6.25 15.62
CA VAL A 446 -9.65 5.61 15.96
C VAL A 446 -10.85 6.43 15.46
N VAL A 447 -10.77 7.77 15.52
CA VAL A 447 -11.83 8.65 14.98
C VAL A 447 -11.92 8.53 13.45
N ILE A 448 -10.78 8.51 12.76
CA ILE A 448 -10.73 8.32 11.30
C ILE A 448 -11.31 6.94 10.94
N ASP A 449 -10.89 5.88 11.61
CA ASP A 449 -11.36 4.53 11.36
C ASP A 449 -12.87 4.40 11.61
N ALA A 450 -13.39 4.95 12.71
CA ALA A 450 -14.82 4.97 12.99
C ALA A 450 -15.62 5.69 11.90
N TRP A 451 -15.11 6.82 11.40
CA TRP A 451 -15.72 7.54 10.28
C TRP A 451 -15.71 6.71 8.99
N VAL A 452 -14.59 6.02 8.68
CA VAL A 452 -14.47 5.16 7.48
C VAL A 452 -15.46 3.98 7.57
N VAL A 453 -15.57 3.33 8.75
CA VAL A 453 -16.56 2.28 8.99
C VAL A 453 -17.98 2.79 8.76
N TRP A 454 -18.31 3.95 9.32
CA TRP A 454 -19.63 4.54 9.15
C TRP A 454 -19.95 4.83 7.68
N GLN A 455 -19.01 5.38 6.91
CA GLN A 455 -19.18 5.61 5.47
C GLN A 455 -19.30 4.29 4.70
N ALA A 456 -18.47 3.28 5.03
CA ALA A 456 -18.55 1.96 4.40
C ALA A 456 -19.92 1.30 4.64
N VAL A 457 -20.44 1.35 5.88
CA VAL A 457 -21.78 0.84 6.21
C VAL A 457 -22.87 1.56 5.41
N LYS A 458 -22.77 2.89 5.26
CA LYS A 458 -23.71 3.66 4.41
C LYS A 458 -23.66 3.18 2.95
N LEU A 459 -22.46 2.99 2.38
CA LEU A 459 -22.31 2.52 1.01
C LEU A 459 -22.94 1.14 0.82
N VAL A 460 -22.69 0.20 1.74
CA VAL A 460 -23.30 -1.15 1.70
C VAL A 460 -24.84 -1.08 1.75
N ARG A 461 -25.38 -0.24 2.65
CA ARG A 461 -26.84 -0.08 2.77
C ARG A 461 -27.47 0.51 1.50
N THR A 462 -26.82 1.49 0.86
CA THR A 462 -27.31 2.08 -0.39
C THR A 462 -27.23 1.12 -1.58
N GLU A 463 -26.28 0.20 -1.60
CA GLU A 463 -26.23 -0.87 -2.60
C GLU A 463 -27.32 -1.92 -2.37
N ALA A 464 -27.58 -2.31 -1.12
CA ALA A 464 -28.60 -3.29 -0.77
C ALA A 464 -30.04 -2.80 -1.03
N ALA A 465 -30.26 -1.48 -0.96
CA ALA A 465 -31.57 -0.86 -1.18
C ALA A 465 -32.00 -0.76 -2.67
N GLY A 466 -31.10 -1.09 -3.61
CA GLY A 466 -31.40 -1.11 -5.05
C GLY A 466 -31.70 0.28 -5.68
N PRO A 467 -32.10 0.32 -6.96
CA PRO A 467 -32.31 1.58 -7.70
C PRO A 467 -33.51 2.40 -7.22
N ALA A 468 -34.44 1.82 -6.44
CA ALA A 468 -35.68 2.50 -6.01
C ALA A 468 -35.46 3.73 -5.10
N ILE A 469 -34.34 3.78 -4.34
CA ILE A 469 -34.03 4.93 -3.45
C ILE A 469 -33.17 5.99 -4.15
N ARG A 470 -32.64 5.73 -5.35
CA ARG A 470 -31.83 6.72 -6.09
C ARG A 470 -32.65 7.80 -6.82
N ALA A 471 -33.96 7.66 -6.85
CA ALA A 471 -34.89 8.56 -7.55
C ALA A 471 -35.69 9.49 -6.61
N ALA A 472 -35.51 9.37 -5.30
CA ALA A 472 -36.06 10.27 -4.28
C ALA A 472 -34.94 11.15 -3.67
#